data_df3291e68b9b6e7f41d76b00608003ba
#
_entry.id   df3291e68b9b6e7f41d76b00608003ba
#
_cell.length_a   1.000
_cell.length_b   1.000
_cell.length_c   1.000
_cell.angle_alpha   90.00
_cell.angle_beta   90.00
_cell.angle_gamma   90.00
#
_symmetry.space_group_name_H-M   'P 1'
#
loop_
_entity.id
_entity.type
_entity.pdbx_description
1 polymer ?
#
loop_
_entity_poly.entity_id
_entity_poly.type
_entity_poly.pdbx_seq_one_letter_code
_entity_poly.pdbx_strand_id
1 'polypeptide(L)'
;PSSLQLIGSSAFSGCRSLEQISFPPSLVSIEREAFKECRSLKQILFEEPSSLNIIGKNSFYECKSLMEVSIPTSVTSIGKKAFALCSSLTQISIPSSLTLIKEETFEKCTSLEQIFIPSSVKKIERNAFISCVKLKQISLPPSLTSIEEKTFCGCSSLVQIKIPSSITKIGKNAFYLCKSLSQIAIPSSVTEIGEGAFNMCSSLKQIVIPSSVKAIENGTFYDCLSLIQISIPSSVTSIGDYAFMGCESL
;
A
#
# COMPACT_ATOMS: atom_id res chain seq x y z
N PRO A 1 20.55 11.46 23.86
CA PRO A 1 20.55 11.28 25.33
C PRO A 1 19.83 9.99 25.69
N SER A 2 20.40 9.17 26.58
CA SER A 2 19.86 7.86 26.96
C SER A 2 18.50 7.92 27.69
N SER A 3 18.06 9.11 28.10
CA SER A 3 16.78 9.36 28.78
C SER A 3 15.72 10.01 27.87
N LEU A 4 15.99 10.16 26.56
CA LEU A 4 15.05 10.79 25.63
C LEU A 4 13.81 9.90 25.44
N GLN A 5 12.63 10.42 25.77
CA GLN A 5 11.37 9.68 25.64
C GLN A 5 10.48 10.16 24.51
N LEU A 6 10.63 11.42 24.08
CA LEU A 6 9.74 12.04 23.11
C LEU A 6 10.52 12.90 22.12
N ILE A 7 10.20 12.77 20.83
CA ILE A 7 10.55 13.73 19.81
C ILE A 7 9.27 14.46 19.40
N GLY A 8 9.23 15.76 19.72
CA GLY A 8 8.05 16.59 19.54
C GLY A 8 7.70 16.84 18.09
N SER A 9 6.49 17.37 17.87
CA SER A 9 5.97 17.68 16.54
C SER A 9 6.90 18.65 15.80
N SER A 10 7.25 18.30 14.55
CA SER A 10 8.10 19.07 13.65
C SER A 10 9.53 19.37 14.17
N ALA A 11 10.00 18.68 15.22
CA ALA A 11 11.27 19.00 15.90
C ALA A 11 12.49 19.05 14.96
N PHE A 12 12.52 18.21 13.91
CA PHE A 12 13.57 18.16 12.89
C PHE A 12 12.99 18.38 11.49
N SER A 13 11.79 18.95 11.38
CA SER A 13 11.18 19.19 10.07
C SER A 13 12.06 20.09 9.21
N GLY A 14 12.33 19.67 7.98
CA GLY A 14 13.18 20.42 7.06
C GLY A 14 14.69 20.38 7.36
N CYS A 15 15.15 19.52 8.24
CA CYS A 15 16.59 19.29 8.46
C CYS A 15 17.19 18.57 7.24
N ARG A 16 17.34 19.30 6.13
CA ARG A 16 17.68 18.75 4.81
C ARG A 16 19.06 18.14 4.71
N SER A 17 20.00 18.50 5.62
CA SER A 17 21.36 17.97 5.65
C SER A 17 21.52 16.81 6.65
N LEU A 18 20.47 16.43 7.37
CA LEU A 18 20.50 15.30 8.30
C LEU A 18 20.59 13.99 7.50
N GLU A 19 21.72 13.27 7.61
CA GLU A 19 21.93 12.02 6.85
C GLU A 19 21.58 10.77 7.63
N GLN A 20 21.75 10.78 8.95
CA GLN A 20 21.47 9.64 9.81
C GLN A 20 21.02 10.09 11.20
N ILE A 21 20.24 9.25 11.84
CA ILE A 21 19.81 9.46 13.22
C ILE A 21 19.70 8.12 13.95
N SER A 22 20.14 8.12 15.22
CA SER A 22 19.99 6.98 16.14
C SER A 22 19.05 7.37 17.28
N PHE A 23 18.13 6.47 17.62
CA PHE A 23 17.17 6.66 18.69
C PHE A 23 17.48 5.72 19.85
N PRO A 24 17.59 6.26 21.10
CA PRO A 24 17.90 5.46 22.28
C PRO A 24 16.72 4.52 22.64
N PRO A 25 16.99 3.47 23.41
CA PRO A 25 15.96 2.49 23.84
C PRO A 25 14.80 3.12 24.62
N SER A 26 15.05 4.26 25.28
CA SER A 26 14.06 4.98 26.10
C SER A 26 13.02 5.77 25.29
N LEU A 27 13.22 5.93 23.94
CA LEU A 27 12.29 6.71 23.11
C LEU A 27 10.95 6.00 23.02
N VAL A 28 9.86 6.69 23.38
CA VAL A 28 8.49 6.17 23.38
C VAL A 28 7.68 6.67 22.19
N SER A 29 7.89 7.91 21.77
CA SER A 29 7.09 8.52 20.71
C SER A 29 7.89 9.43 19.79
N ILE A 30 7.62 9.31 18.49
CA ILE A 30 8.00 10.27 17.45
C ILE A 30 6.71 10.94 16.98
N GLU A 31 6.58 12.24 17.24
CA GLU A 31 5.34 12.98 17.01
C GLU A 31 5.15 13.40 15.54
N ARG A 32 4.01 14.06 15.28
CA ARG A 32 3.61 14.54 13.96
C ARG A 32 4.73 15.34 13.29
N GLU A 33 5.04 15.02 12.03
CA GLU A 33 5.97 15.76 11.18
C GLU A 33 7.40 15.88 11.73
N ALA A 34 7.78 15.09 12.72
CA ALA A 34 9.04 15.24 13.46
C ALA A 34 10.26 15.30 12.54
N PHE A 35 10.33 14.50 11.47
CA PHE A 35 11.41 14.45 10.47
C PHE A 35 10.90 14.72 9.05
N LYS A 36 9.77 15.43 8.91
CA LYS A 36 9.21 15.79 7.62
C LYS A 36 10.26 16.53 6.78
N GLU A 37 10.40 16.13 5.51
CA GLU A 37 11.34 16.73 4.56
C GLU A 37 12.83 16.70 4.99
N CYS A 38 13.23 15.76 5.82
CA CYS A 38 14.65 15.44 6.02
C CYS A 38 15.17 14.69 4.78
N ARG A 39 15.33 15.44 3.67
CA ARG A 39 15.50 14.86 2.33
C ARG A 39 16.80 14.08 2.15
N SER A 40 17.84 14.35 2.95
CA SER A 40 19.12 13.63 2.92
C SER A 40 19.18 12.46 3.92
N LEU A 41 18.10 12.23 4.71
CA LEU A 41 18.08 11.17 5.71
C LEU A 41 18.11 9.79 5.03
N LYS A 42 19.25 9.10 5.15
CA LYS A 42 19.53 7.80 4.53
C LYS A 42 19.22 6.64 5.47
N GLN A 43 19.43 6.85 6.77
CA GLN A 43 19.37 5.79 7.77
C GLN A 43 18.75 6.25 9.08
N ILE A 44 17.90 5.39 9.61
CA ILE A 44 17.31 5.50 10.93
C ILE A 44 17.70 4.26 11.71
N LEU A 45 18.30 4.44 12.87
CA LEU A 45 18.70 3.35 13.78
C LEU A 45 17.86 3.42 15.06
N PHE A 46 17.23 2.31 15.41
CA PHE A 46 16.56 2.14 16.68
C PHE A 46 17.43 1.20 17.54
N GLU A 47 17.92 1.70 18.66
CA GLU A 47 18.69 0.88 19.61
C GLU A 47 17.74 -0.08 20.34
N GLU A 48 18.12 -1.33 20.43
CA GLU A 48 17.33 -2.37 21.11
C GLU A 48 17.80 -2.65 22.55
N PRO A 49 16.90 -3.02 23.46
CA PRO A 49 15.45 -3.17 23.29
C PRO A 49 14.72 -1.82 23.24
N SER A 50 13.93 -1.58 22.19
CA SER A 50 13.27 -0.30 21.97
C SER A 50 11.94 -0.19 22.72
N SER A 51 11.67 0.99 23.32
CA SER A 51 10.37 1.34 23.91
C SER A 51 9.45 2.11 22.96
N LEU A 52 9.87 2.32 21.71
CA LEU A 52 9.10 3.12 20.75
C LEU A 52 7.75 2.48 20.48
N ASN A 53 6.68 3.21 20.77
CA ASN A 53 5.30 2.77 20.60
C ASN A 53 4.59 3.47 19.43
N ILE A 54 4.90 4.75 19.21
CA ILE A 54 4.17 5.59 18.26
C ILE A 54 5.13 6.24 17.25
N ILE A 55 4.83 6.05 15.96
CA ILE A 55 5.38 6.82 14.84
C ILE A 55 4.26 7.71 14.31
N GLY A 56 4.39 9.03 14.46
CA GLY A 56 3.35 10.02 14.21
C GLY A 56 2.97 10.23 12.75
N LYS A 57 1.89 10.99 12.51
CA LYS A 57 1.46 11.40 11.17
C LYS A 57 2.56 12.20 10.47
N ASN A 58 2.84 11.90 9.18
CA ASN A 58 3.85 12.57 8.35
C ASN A 58 5.27 12.56 8.96
N SER A 59 5.58 11.72 9.95
CA SER A 59 6.82 11.84 10.72
C SER A 59 8.08 11.74 9.86
N PHE A 60 8.08 10.92 8.81
CA PHE A 60 9.17 10.79 7.82
C PHE A 60 8.70 11.14 6.40
N TYR A 61 7.66 11.97 6.29
CA TYR A 61 7.15 12.42 4.99
C TYR A 61 8.25 13.11 4.17
N GLU A 62 8.41 12.69 2.91
CA GLU A 62 9.43 13.24 1.99
C GLU A 62 10.90 13.06 2.45
N CYS A 63 11.20 12.03 3.25
CA CYS A 63 12.58 11.59 3.49
C CYS A 63 13.08 10.81 2.27
N LYS A 64 13.39 11.58 1.19
CA LYS A 64 13.62 11.03 -0.16
C LYS A 64 14.80 10.07 -0.26
N SER A 65 15.82 10.24 0.58
CA SER A 65 17.04 9.42 0.58
C SER A 65 16.96 8.20 1.49
N LEU A 66 15.86 8.03 2.26
CA LEU A 66 15.69 6.92 3.18
C LEU A 66 15.57 5.60 2.40
N MET A 67 16.51 4.67 2.64
CA MET A 67 16.62 3.43 1.86
C MET A 67 15.99 2.24 2.56
N GLU A 68 16.22 2.11 3.86
CA GLU A 68 15.75 0.97 4.64
C GLU A 68 15.30 1.42 6.04
N VAL A 69 14.25 0.77 6.56
CA VAL A 69 13.77 1.00 7.92
C VAL A 69 13.37 -0.32 8.57
N SER A 70 13.99 -0.63 9.70
CA SER A 70 13.58 -1.72 10.57
C SER A 70 12.77 -1.13 11.72
N ILE A 71 11.45 -1.22 11.65
CA ILE A 71 10.57 -0.69 12.69
C ILE A 71 10.60 -1.65 13.89
N PRO A 72 10.85 -1.13 15.12
CA PRO A 72 10.88 -1.96 16.33
C PRO A 72 9.57 -2.70 16.59
N THR A 73 9.67 -3.89 17.18
CA THR A 73 8.51 -4.73 17.53
C THR A 73 7.59 -4.11 18.58
N SER A 74 8.09 -3.12 19.34
CA SER A 74 7.33 -2.33 20.32
C SER A 74 6.31 -1.38 19.66
N VAL A 75 6.49 -1.02 18.35
CA VAL A 75 5.64 -0.04 17.67
C VAL A 75 4.26 -0.62 17.40
N THR A 76 3.23 -0.01 17.97
CA THR A 76 1.82 -0.40 17.80
C THR A 76 1.03 0.55 16.90
N SER A 77 1.57 1.75 16.61
CA SER A 77 0.90 2.73 15.75
C SER A 77 1.86 3.45 14.81
N ILE A 78 1.53 3.40 13.51
CA ILE A 78 2.17 4.20 12.46
C ILE A 78 1.13 5.16 11.90
N GLY A 79 1.45 6.45 11.86
CA GLY A 79 0.54 7.52 11.47
C GLY A 79 0.28 7.57 9.95
N LYS A 80 -0.82 8.22 9.57
CA LYS A 80 -1.11 8.56 8.16
C LYS A 80 0.10 9.24 7.51
N LYS A 81 0.47 8.82 6.28
CA LYS A 81 1.58 9.37 5.51
C LYS A 81 2.96 9.31 6.21
N ALA A 82 3.14 8.41 7.19
CA ALA A 82 4.37 8.40 7.97
C ALA A 82 5.63 8.24 7.11
N PHE A 83 5.57 7.46 6.05
CA PHE A 83 6.67 7.21 5.09
C PHE A 83 6.31 7.63 3.65
N ALA A 84 5.28 8.46 3.47
CA ALA A 84 4.90 8.91 2.14
C ALA A 84 6.03 9.71 1.48
N LEU A 85 6.23 9.51 0.16
CA LEU A 85 7.26 10.14 -0.65
C LEU A 85 8.71 9.80 -0.23
N CYS A 86 8.92 8.71 0.51
CA CYS A 86 10.25 8.12 0.72
C CYS A 86 10.67 7.39 -0.56
N SER A 87 11.06 8.16 -1.59
CA SER A 87 11.22 7.65 -2.95
C SER A 87 12.38 6.67 -3.13
N SER A 88 13.37 6.67 -2.24
CA SER A 88 14.48 5.71 -2.25
C SER A 88 14.23 4.48 -1.36
N LEU A 89 13.10 4.42 -0.66
CA LEU A 89 12.81 3.31 0.25
C LEU A 89 12.64 2.01 -0.54
N THR A 90 13.59 1.10 -0.39
CA THR A 90 13.61 -0.22 -1.05
C THR A 90 13.02 -1.31 -0.17
N GLN A 91 13.19 -1.16 1.14
CA GLN A 91 12.78 -2.17 2.12
C GLN A 91 12.30 -1.53 3.42
N ILE A 92 11.23 -2.08 3.99
CA ILE A 92 10.74 -1.72 5.32
C ILE A 92 10.15 -2.95 6.00
N SER A 93 10.50 -3.16 7.27
CA SER A 93 9.92 -4.22 8.09
C SER A 93 8.71 -3.69 8.86
N ILE A 94 7.57 -4.36 8.73
CA ILE A 94 6.35 -4.04 9.49
C ILE A 94 6.30 -4.95 10.70
N PRO A 95 6.22 -4.41 11.94
CA PRO A 95 6.23 -5.23 13.14
C PRO A 95 4.90 -5.98 13.33
N SER A 96 4.99 -7.18 13.94
CA SER A 96 3.80 -8.01 14.23
C SER A 96 2.86 -7.43 15.30
N SER A 97 3.26 -6.38 15.98
CA SER A 97 2.42 -5.58 16.88
C SER A 97 1.42 -4.67 16.15
N LEU A 98 1.69 -4.39 14.84
CA LEU A 98 0.83 -3.49 14.06
C LEU A 98 -0.43 -4.21 13.58
N THR A 99 -1.59 -3.59 13.79
CA THR A 99 -2.90 -4.13 13.35
C THR A 99 -3.54 -3.35 12.20
N LEU A 100 -3.00 -2.17 11.89
CA LEU A 100 -3.56 -1.25 10.90
C LEU A 100 -2.44 -0.55 10.12
N ILE A 101 -2.49 -0.61 8.79
CA ILE A 101 -1.72 0.28 7.91
C ILE A 101 -2.64 1.44 7.53
N LYS A 102 -2.31 2.64 8.02
CA LYS A 102 -3.13 3.84 7.84
C LYS A 102 -3.04 4.38 6.42
N GLU A 103 -3.96 5.28 6.12
CA GLU A 103 -4.09 5.96 4.83
C GLU A 103 -2.75 6.57 4.38
N GLU A 104 -2.38 6.31 3.12
CA GLU A 104 -1.22 6.91 2.46
C GLU A 104 0.14 6.64 3.15
N THR A 105 0.23 5.64 4.05
CA THR A 105 1.46 5.38 4.82
C THR A 105 2.69 5.24 3.94
N PHE A 106 2.57 4.57 2.77
CA PHE A 106 3.66 4.33 1.81
C PHE A 106 3.39 4.96 0.44
N GLU A 107 2.54 6.01 0.40
CA GLU A 107 2.26 6.75 -0.83
C GLU A 107 3.57 7.14 -1.53
N LYS A 108 3.71 6.80 -2.82
CA LYS A 108 4.87 7.16 -3.65
C LYS A 108 6.23 6.72 -3.09
N CYS A 109 6.29 5.59 -2.38
CA CYS A 109 7.55 4.88 -2.14
C CYS A 109 7.98 4.19 -3.43
N THR A 110 8.49 4.99 -4.38
CA THR A 110 8.68 4.56 -5.78
C THR A 110 9.75 3.50 -5.96
N SER A 111 10.66 3.32 -5.00
CA SER A 111 11.69 2.27 -5.03
C SER A 111 11.32 1.02 -4.24
N LEU A 112 10.17 0.98 -3.57
CA LEU A 112 9.75 -0.17 -2.78
C LEU A 112 9.44 -1.36 -3.71
N GLU A 113 10.27 -2.41 -3.66
CA GLU A 113 10.14 -3.57 -4.54
C GLU A 113 9.28 -4.68 -3.94
N GLN A 114 9.33 -4.83 -2.63
CA GLN A 114 8.55 -5.81 -1.88
C GLN A 114 8.29 -5.34 -0.46
N ILE A 115 7.20 -5.81 0.11
CA ILE A 115 6.85 -5.58 1.50
C ILE A 115 6.13 -6.80 2.06
N PHE A 116 6.51 -7.20 3.27
CA PHE A 116 5.83 -8.24 4.01
C PHE A 116 4.82 -7.61 4.97
N ILE A 117 3.56 -7.96 4.84
CA ILE A 117 2.48 -7.52 5.74
C ILE A 117 2.21 -8.66 6.74
N PRO A 118 2.45 -8.45 8.04
CA PRO A 118 2.26 -9.50 9.04
C PRO A 118 0.77 -9.85 9.21
N SER A 119 0.50 -11.08 9.66
CA SER A 119 -0.86 -11.59 9.86
C SER A 119 -1.67 -10.85 10.93
N SER A 120 -1.00 -10.07 11.77
CA SER A 120 -1.64 -9.18 12.75
C SER A 120 -2.42 -8.02 12.12
N VAL A 121 -2.04 -7.61 10.88
CA VAL A 121 -2.71 -6.49 10.19
C VAL A 121 -4.09 -6.92 9.73
N LYS A 122 -5.12 -6.23 10.26
CA LYS A 122 -6.55 -6.49 9.98
C LYS A 122 -7.13 -5.53 8.95
N LYS A 123 -6.47 -4.39 8.71
CA LYS A 123 -6.93 -3.39 7.74
C LYS A 123 -5.75 -2.67 7.09
N ILE A 124 -5.86 -2.44 5.79
CA ILE A 124 -5.01 -1.54 5.01
C ILE A 124 -5.94 -0.44 4.48
N GLU A 125 -5.71 0.80 4.87
CA GLU A 125 -6.58 1.91 4.49
C GLU A 125 -6.30 2.38 3.06
N ARG A 126 -7.20 3.22 2.52
CA ARG A 126 -7.13 3.75 1.16
C ARG A 126 -5.77 4.39 0.85
N ASN A 127 -5.35 4.31 -0.40
CA ASN A 127 -4.11 4.89 -0.91
C ASN A 127 -2.82 4.38 -0.23
N ALA A 128 -2.85 3.33 0.60
CA ALA A 128 -1.71 2.94 1.43
C ALA A 128 -0.42 2.70 0.63
N PHE A 129 -0.52 2.15 -0.59
CA PHE A 129 0.59 1.87 -1.52
C PHE A 129 0.44 2.58 -2.87
N ILE A 130 -0.35 3.67 -2.92
CA ILE A 130 -0.55 4.40 -4.18
C ILE A 130 0.79 4.83 -4.77
N SER A 131 0.99 4.55 -6.05
CA SER A 131 2.20 4.89 -6.82
C SER A 131 3.52 4.29 -6.27
N CYS A 132 3.45 3.12 -5.63
CA CYS A 132 4.63 2.28 -5.38
C CYS A 132 5.03 1.59 -6.69
N VAL A 133 5.61 2.37 -7.62
CA VAL A 133 5.78 1.94 -9.03
C VAL A 133 6.67 0.71 -9.20
N LYS A 134 7.65 0.48 -8.31
CA LYS A 134 8.53 -0.68 -8.37
C LYS A 134 8.03 -1.89 -7.56
N LEU A 135 6.87 -1.80 -6.90
CA LEU A 135 6.32 -2.91 -6.13
C LEU A 135 5.97 -4.08 -7.05
N LYS A 136 6.75 -5.16 -6.99
CA LYS A 136 6.62 -6.35 -7.85
C LYS A 136 5.67 -7.39 -7.28
N GLN A 137 5.68 -7.52 -5.96
CA GLN A 137 4.85 -8.49 -5.24
C GLN A 137 4.53 -8.03 -3.83
N ILE A 138 3.37 -8.44 -3.35
CA ILE A 138 2.92 -8.21 -1.98
C ILE A 138 2.09 -9.42 -1.53
N SER A 139 2.30 -9.83 -0.28
CA SER A 139 1.49 -10.88 0.35
C SER A 139 0.47 -10.25 1.28
N LEU A 140 -0.80 -10.43 1.00
CA LEU A 140 -1.90 -9.93 1.83
C LEU A 140 -2.22 -10.93 2.94
N PRO A 141 -2.35 -10.49 4.20
CA PRO A 141 -2.69 -11.38 5.29
C PRO A 141 -4.16 -11.88 5.20
N PRO A 142 -4.43 -13.11 5.65
CA PRO A 142 -5.79 -13.70 5.56
C PRO A 142 -6.81 -13.02 6.49
N SER A 143 -6.39 -12.10 7.33
CA SER A 143 -7.23 -11.29 8.21
C SER A 143 -7.91 -10.11 7.52
N LEU A 144 -7.48 -9.74 6.29
CA LEU A 144 -8.07 -8.64 5.55
C LEU A 144 -9.45 -9.01 5.01
N THR A 145 -10.40 -8.09 5.10
CA THR A 145 -11.77 -8.26 4.56
C THR A 145 -12.05 -7.40 3.33
N SER A 146 -11.21 -6.40 3.05
CA SER A 146 -11.35 -5.52 1.90
C SER A 146 -10.00 -5.09 1.35
N ILE A 147 -9.96 -4.80 0.05
CA ILE A 147 -8.94 -3.98 -0.58
C ILE A 147 -9.58 -2.61 -0.78
N GLU A 148 -9.10 -1.61 -0.07
CA GLU A 148 -9.70 -0.28 -0.04
C GLU A 148 -9.43 0.52 -1.32
N GLU A 149 -10.10 1.67 -1.46
CA GLU A 149 -9.94 2.59 -2.59
C GLU A 149 -8.47 2.90 -2.86
N LYS A 150 -8.04 2.76 -4.12
CA LYS A 150 -6.70 3.09 -4.62
C LYS A 150 -5.54 2.47 -3.85
N THR A 151 -5.76 1.38 -3.10
CA THR A 151 -4.69 0.78 -2.27
C THR A 151 -3.43 0.49 -3.07
N PHE A 152 -3.55 -0.05 -4.29
CA PHE A 152 -2.44 -0.39 -5.19
C PHE A 152 -2.45 0.42 -6.50
N CYS A 153 -3.18 1.53 -6.52
CA CYS A 153 -3.24 2.39 -7.71
C CYS A 153 -1.83 2.84 -8.12
N GLY A 154 -1.47 2.65 -9.39
CA GLY A 154 -0.16 3.01 -9.91
C GLY A 154 1.00 2.10 -9.49
N CYS A 155 0.75 0.93 -8.92
CA CYS A 155 1.77 -0.11 -8.71
C CYS A 155 2.11 -0.78 -10.05
N SER A 156 2.75 -0.02 -10.95
CA SER A 156 2.90 -0.42 -12.35
C SER A 156 3.77 -1.64 -12.59
N SER A 157 4.63 -2.02 -11.63
CA SER A 157 5.45 -3.24 -11.70
C SER A 157 4.82 -4.45 -11.02
N LEU A 158 3.61 -4.33 -10.44
CA LEU A 158 2.93 -5.44 -9.76
C LEU A 158 2.50 -6.49 -10.79
N VAL A 159 3.16 -7.66 -10.78
CA VAL A 159 2.93 -8.73 -11.77
C VAL A 159 1.77 -9.63 -11.38
N GLN A 160 1.68 -9.94 -10.09
CA GLN A 160 0.65 -10.80 -9.52
C GLN A 160 0.37 -10.45 -8.07
N ILE A 161 -0.83 -10.74 -7.63
CA ILE A 161 -1.24 -10.62 -6.23
C ILE A 161 -2.22 -11.74 -5.88
N LYS A 162 -1.99 -12.39 -4.75
CA LYS A 162 -2.92 -13.38 -4.22
C LYS A 162 -3.95 -12.68 -3.33
N ILE A 163 -5.19 -12.70 -3.74
CA ILE A 163 -6.32 -12.17 -2.96
C ILE A 163 -6.77 -13.23 -1.96
N PRO A 164 -6.73 -12.98 -0.64
CA PRO A 164 -7.23 -13.91 0.36
C PRO A 164 -8.74 -14.16 0.23
N SER A 165 -9.17 -15.37 0.57
CA SER A 165 -10.61 -15.75 0.56
C SER A 165 -11.47 -15.01 1.59
N SER A 166 -10.86 -14.26 2.50
CA SER A 166 -11.53 -13.36 3.44
C SER A 166 -11.99 -12.04 2.82
N ILE A 167 -11.44 -11.68 1.62
CA ILE A 167 -11.80 -10.44 0.94
C ILE A 167 -13.21 -10.53 0.37
N THR A 168 -14.05 -9.56 0.71
CA THR A 168 -15.42 -9.42 0.21
C THR A 168 -15.59 -8.24 -0.74
N LYS A 169 -14.64 -7.28 -0.73
CA LYS A 169 -14.71 -6.05 -1.51
C LYS A 169 -13.36 -5.69 -2.12
N ILE A 170 -13.38 -5.33 -3.40
CA ILE A 170 -12.28 -4.65 -4.11
C ILE A 170 -12.75 -3.22 -4.38
N GLY A 171 -12.08 -2.24 -3.79
CA GLY A 171 -12.49 -0.83 -3.81
C GLY A 171 -12.27 -0.13 -5.16
N LYS A 172 -12.81 1.08 -5.27
CA LYS A 172 -12.66 1.96 -6.43
C LYS A 172 -11.19 2.17 -6.78
N ASN A 173 -10.83 1.97 -8.06
CA ASN A 173 -9.47 2.16 -8.58
C ASN A 173 -8.39 1.37 -7.82
N ALA A 174 -8.74 0.26 -7.16
CA ALA A 174 -7.82 -0.47 -6.28
C ALA A 174 -6.53 -0.90 -7.00
N PHE A 175 -6.61 -1.28 -8.28
CA PHE A 175 -5.50 -1.70 -9.15
C PHE A 175 -5.37 -0.81 -10.40
N TYR A 176 -5.93 0.41 -10.36
CA TYR A 176 -5.79 1.36 -11.47
C TYR A 176 -4.31 1.56 -11.84
N LEU A 177 -3.95 1.48 -13.14
CA LEU A 177 -2.57 1.58 -13.63
C LEU A 177 -1.60 0.50 -13.11
N CYS A 178 -2.09 -0.67 -12.69
CA CYS A 178 -1.23 -1.83 -12.45
C CYS A 178 -0.85 -2.49 -13.79
N LYS A 179 -0.02 -1.78 -14.57
CA LYS A 179 0.26 -2.10 -15.97
C LYS A 179 0.86 -3.49 -16.19
N SER A 180 1.64 -4.00 -15.22
CA SER A 180 2.28 -5.32 -15.31
C SER A 180 1.43 -6.46 -14.77
N LEU A 181 0.23 -6.18 -14.19
CA LEU A 181 -0.65 -7.20 -13.63
C LEU A 181 -1.18 -8.10 -14.75
N SER A 182 -0.59 -9.28 -14.88
CA SER A 182 -0.89 -10.21 -15.98
C SER A 182 -1.98 -11.22 -15.65
N GLN A 183 -2.17 -11.49 -14.37
CA GLN A 183 -3.19 -12.41 -13.86
C GLN A 183 -3.62 -12.06 -12.44
N ILE A 184 -4.89 -12.29 -12.15
CA ILE A 184 -5.46 -12.15 -10.82
C ILE A 184 -6.62 -13.15 -10.65
N ALA A 185 -6.62 -13.87 -9.53
CA ALA A 185 -7.75 -14.71 -9.15
C ALA A 185 -8.61 -13.99 -8.13
N ILE A 186 -9.87 -13.73 -8.47
CA ILE A 186 -10.83 -13.09 -7.56
C ILE A 186 -11.57 -14.21 -6.81
N PRO A 187 -11.47 -14.27 -5.47
CA PRO A 187 -12.15 -15.28 -4.68
C PRO A 187 -13.68 -15.18 -4.78
N SER A 188 -14.37 -16.30 -4.60
CA SER A 188 -15.84 -16.35 -4.59
C SER A 188 -16.48 -15.56 -3.44
N SER A 189 -15.72 -15.19 -2.44
CA SER A 189 -16.13 -14.30 -1.34
C SER A 189 -16.34 -12.84 -1.76
N VAL A 190 -15.74 -12.43 -2.89
CA VAL A 190 -15.85 -11.03 -3.36
C VAL A 190 -17.25 -10.79 -3.92
N THR A 191 -17.97 -9.85 -3.35
CA THR A 191 -19.31 -9.44 -3.75
C THR A 191 -19.35 -8.10 -4.47
N GLU A 192 -18.28 -7.30 -4.33
CA GLU A 192 -18.19 -5.95 -4.90
C GLU A 192 -16.82 -5.73 -5.56
N ILE A 193 -16.83 -5.29 -6.82
CA ILE A 193 -15.67 -4.80 -7.57
C ILE A 193 -15.99 -3.36 -7.96
N GLY A 194 -15.26 -2.40 -7.39
CA GLY A 194 -15.56 -0.98 -7.54
C GLY A 194 -15.19 -0.42 -8.91
N GLU A 195 -15.71 0.77 -9.18
CA GLU A 195 -15.45 1.57 -10.37
C GLU A 195 -13.96 1.66 -10.69
N GLY A 196 -13.56 1.40 -11.92
CA GLY A 196 -12.18 1.48 -12.38
C GLY A 196 -11.20 0.53 -11.68
N ALA A 197 -11.68 -0.51 -10.97
CA ALA A 197 -10.83 -1.34 -10.13
C ALA A 197 -9.61 -1.93 -10.84
N PHE A 198 -9.74 -2.25 -12.13
CA PHE A 198 -8.67 -2.78 -13.00
C PHE A 198 -8.41 -1.90 -14.22
N ASN A 199 -8.83 -0.64 -14.17
CA ASN A 199 -8.63 0.30 -15.26
C ASN A 199 -7.14 0.45 -15.59
N MET A 200 -6.77 0.38 -16.87
CA MET A 200 -5.39 0.41 -17.38
C MET A 200 -4.47 -0.71 -16.82
N CYS A 201 -5.04 -1.87 -16.48
CA CYS A 201 -4.27 -3.09 -16.27
C CYS A 201 -3.90 -3.71 -17.64
N SER A 202 -3.04 -3.02 -18.38
CA SER A 202 -2.78 -3.29 -19.79
C SER A 202 -2.19 -4.66 -20.11
N SER A 203 -1.59 -5.34 -19.13
CA SER A 203 -1.06 -6.72 -19.30
C SER A 203 -2.03 -7.81 -18.85
N LEU A 204 -3.21 -7.47 -18.31
CA LEU A 204 -4.18 -8.45 -17.80
C LEU A 204 -4.75 -9.26 -18.98
N LYS A 205 -4.50 -10.58 -18.98
CA LYS A 205 -4.88 -11.46 -20.10
C LYS A 205 -6.23 -12.11 -19.94
N GLN A 206 -6.55 -12.48 -18.72
CA GLN A 206 -7.82 -13.15 -18.41
C GLN A 206 -8.29 -12.85 -17.01
N ILE A 207 -9.59 -12.87 -16.81
CA ILE A 207 -10.22 -12.72 -15.51
C ILE A 207 -11.53 -13.49 -15.43
N VAL A 208 -11.81 -14.07 -14.28
CA VAL A 208 -13.08 -14.73 -13.97
C VAL A 208 -13.81 -13.89 -12.90
N ILE A 209 -15.00 -13.42 -13.24
CA ILE A 209 -15.86 -12.70 -12.30
C ILE A 209 -16.62 -13.72 -11.45
N PRO A 210 -16.55 -13.66 -10.12
CA PRO A 210 -17.27 -14.59 -9.25
C PRO A 210 -18.79 -14.42 -9.37
N SER A 211 -19.54 -15.51 -9.17
CA SER A 211 -21.01 -15.49 -9.19
C SER A 211 -21.65 -14.69 -8.05
N SER A 212 -20.86 -14.31 -7.06
CA SER A 212 -21.26 -13.39 -5.97
C SER A 212 -21.39 -11.94 -6.43
N VAL A 213 -20.70 -11.55 -7.53
CA VAL A 213 -20.74 -10.18 -8.08
C VAL A 213 -22.02 -9.97 -8.90
N LYS A 214 -22.67 -8.83 -8.71
CA LYS A 214 -23.95 -8.47 -9.36
C LYS A 214 -23.82 -7.39 -10.42
N ALA A 215 -22.75 -6.62 -10.40
CA ALA A 215 -22.50 -5.55 -11.37
C ALA A 215 -21.02 -5.48 -11.75
N ILE A 216 -20.76 -5.12 -12.99
CA ILE A 216 -19.47 -4.63 -13.46
C ILE A 216 -19.60 -3.12 -13.52
N GLU A 217 -18.86 -2.42 -12.66
CA GLU A 217 -18.97 -0.98 -12.51
C GLU A 217 -18.31 -0.20 -13.66
N ASN A 218 -18.52 1.13 -13.68
CA ASN A 218 -17.99 2.02 -14.73
C ASN A 218 -16.46 1.87 -14.85
N GLY A 219 -15.97 1.71 -16.06
CA GLY A 219 -14.55 1.65 -16.40
C GLY A 219 -13.76 0.55 -15.70
N THR A 220 -14.42 -0.48 -15.15
CA THR A 220 -13.75 -1.52 -14.37
C THR A 220 -12.55 -2.13 -15.09
N PHE A 221 -12.66 -2.36 -16.41
CA PHE A 221 -11.62 -2.93 -17.28
C PHE A 221 -11.24 -1.98 -18.42
N TYR A 222 -11.43 -0.69 -18.25
CA TYR A 222 -11.07 0.30 -19.26
C TYR A 222 -9.58 0.17 -19.61
N ASP A 223 -9.22 0.16 -20.91
CA ASP A 223 -7.84 0.01 -21.42
C ASP A 223 -7.10 -1.23 -20.88
N CYS A 224 -7.79 -2.33 -20.62
CA CYS A 224 -7.17 -3.63 -20.43
C CYS A 224 -6.75 -4.22 -21.79
N LEU A 225 -5.72 -3.64 -22.41
CA LEU A 225 -5.34 -3.87 -23.81
C LEU A 225 -5.10 -5.35 -24.16
N SER A 226 -4.55 -6.13 -23.22
CA SER A 226 -4.20 -7.55 -23.42
C SER A 226 -5.31 -8.52 -23.00
N LEU A 227 -6.49 -8.03 -22.60
CA LEU A 227 -7.56 -8.90 -22.11
C LEU A 227 -8.19 -9.67 -23.27
N ILE A 228 -7.86 -10.97 -23.34
CA ILE A 228 -8.36 -11.89 -24.41
C ILE A 228 -9.55 -12.71 -23.98
N GLN A 229 -9.80 -12.81 -22.68
CA GLN A 229 -10.91 -13.63 -22.16
C GLN A 229 -11.43 -13.10 -20.83
N ILE A 230 -12.75 -13.00 -20.74
CA ILE A 230 -13.45 -12.74 -19.49
C ILE A 230 -14.62 -13.73 -19.34
N SER A 231 -14.78 -14.27 -18.13
CA SER A 231 -15.96 -15.04 -17.77
C SER A 231 -16.89 -14.19 -16.92
N ILE A 232 -18.05 -13.83 -17.48
CA ILE A 232 -19.09 -13.05 -16.79
C ILE A 232 -20.21 -14.03 -16.38
N PRO A 233 -20.47 -14.22 -15.08
CA PRO A 233 -21.50 -15.13 -14.63
C PRO A 233 -22.90 -14.57 -14.87
N SER A 234 -23.91 -15.46 -14.95
CA SER A 234 -25.33 -15.08 -15.12
C SER A 234 -25.90 -14.25 -13.96
N SER A 235 -25.17 -14.16 -12.85
CA SER A 235 -25.52 -13.31 -11.71
C SER A 235 -25.31 -11.82 -11.94
N VAL A 236 -24.51 -11.45 -12.94
CA VAL A 236 -24.28 -10.04 -13.31
C VAL A 236 -25.48 -9.50 -14.05
N THR A 237 -26.09 -8.44 -13.51
CA THR A 237 -27.31 -7.81 -14.03
C THR A 237 -27.06 -6.48 -14.71
N SER A 238 -25.85 -5.90 -14.54
CA SER A 238 -25.49 -4.64 -15.15
C SER A 238 -24.01 -4.57 -15.51
N ILE A 239 -23.71 -3.87 -16.60
CA ILE A 239 -22.36 -3.50 -17.03
C ILE A 239 -22.37 -1.99 -17.18
N GLY A 240 -21.51 -1.31 -16.44
CA GLY A 240 -21.43 0.15 -16.38
C GLY A 240 -20.76 0.79 -17.60
N ASP A 241 -20.77 2.11 -17.62
CA ASP A 241 -20.21 2.90 -18.72
C ASP A 241 -18.70 2.63 -18.88
N TYR A 242 -18.25 2.48 -20.13
CA TYR A 242 -16.84 2.29 -20.50
C TYR A 242 -16.18 1.05 -19.85
N ALA A 243 -16.97 0.11 -19.32
CA ALA A 243 -16.45 -1.02 -18.56
C ALA A 243 -15.36 -1.82 -19.28
N PHE A 244 -15.45 -1.96 -20.60
CA PHE A 244 -14.50 -2.67 -21.48
C PHE A 244 -13.97 -1.79 -22.63
N MET A 245 -14.15 -0.48 -22.55
CA MET A 245 -13.62 0.41 -23.58
C MET A 245 -12.09 0.27 -23.64
N GLY A 246 -11.55 0.13 -24.86
CA GLY A 246 -10.12 -0.05 -25.07
C GLY A 246 -9.59 -1.47 -24.78
N CYS A 247 -10.44 -2.46 -24.55
CA CYS A 247 -10.02 -3.88 -24.48
C CYS A 247 -9.79 -4.43 -25.89
N GLU A 248 -8.69 -4.00 -26.55
CA GLU A 248 -8.43 -4.26 -27.96
C GLU A 248 -8.28 -5.74 -28.33
N SER A 249 -7.99 -6.60 -27.35
CA SER A 249 -7.78 -8.05 -27.55
C SER A 249 -9.01 -8.91 -27.22
N LEU A 250 -10.12 -8.32 -26.73
CA LEU A 250 -11.31 -9.04 -26.29
C LEU A 250 -12.26 -9.43 -27.46
#